data_08244848bc9999b1e52390134b07713e
#
_entry.id   08244848bc9999b1e52390134b07713e
#
_cell.length_a   1.000
_cell.length_b   1.000
_cell.length_c   1.000
_cell.angle_alpha   90.00
_cell.angle_beta   90.00
_cell.angle_gamma   90.00
#
_symmetry.space_group_name_H-M   'P 1'
#
loop_
_entity.id
_entity.type
_entity.pdbx_description
1 polymer ?
#
loop_
_entity_poly.entity_id
_entity_poly.type
_entity_poly.pdbx_seq_one_letter_code
_entity_poly.pdbx_strand_id
1 'polypeptide(L)'
;VAVGPAPPGAHDRGMVSAMPEASSVDASALSPGARAVVTRAVAAAPLLGGAAPRGVQVVHGAFELWADVRRWRPASEAGDRGPRLAGGAALFNLRLAVAALGRRPVTVLLPFPERPEVLAVVRMAERTAPPPGWARLYEVLTALGGRRACPGWPASTAPRLALRRAAELEGGWLTMLDASAPDDRLRELIERRCARWPDLAVGAPVDRERRGGTIGVLSSFHDLPVGQIRAGEALRRVALTAAAYGLCTSFAPASLVNPAMRAALGRRLGHQLCPQVVLRIGSPSGDAGPSGLVDDRAARV
;
A
#
# COMPACT_ATOMS: atom_id res chain seq x y z
N VAL A 1 -47.35 -25.56 5.82
CA VAL A 1 -47.30 -24.17 5.36
C VAL A 1 -45.85 -23.78 5.31
N ALA A 2 -45.26 -23.80 4.11
CA ALA A 2 -43.86 -23.46 3.87
C ALA A 2 -43.76 -21.93 3.79
N VAL A 3 -42.93 -21.33 4.66
CA VAL A 3 -42.53 -19.94 4.58
C VAL A 3 -41.36 -19.84 3.61
N GLY A 4 -41.54 -19.21 2.46
CA GLY A 4 -40.52 -18.95 1.46
C GLY A 4 -39.49 -17.92 1.96
N PRO A 5 -38.26 -17.90 1.37
CA PRO A 5 -37.23 -16.97 1.79
C PRO A 5 -37.61 -15.53 1.44
N ALA A 6 -37.33 -14.63 2.38
CA ALA A 6 -37.49 -13.19 2.21
C ALA A 6 -36.52 -12.65 1.15
N PRO A 7 -36.89 -11.61 0.37
CA PRO A 7 -36.02 -11.07 -0.67
C PRO A 7 -34.79 -10.37 -0.05
N PRO A 8 -33.60 -10.51 -0.65
CA PRO A 8 -32.39 -9.81 -0.20
C PRO A 8 -32.47 -8.34 -0.62
N GLY A 9 -32.69 -7.41 0.30
CA GLY A 9 -32.71 -6.01 -0.09
C GLY A 9 -32.88 -4.93 0.97
N ALA A 10 -33.16 -5.28 2.22
CA ALA A 10 -33.60 -4.26 3.19
C ALA A 10 -32.55 -3.79 4.22
N HIS A 11 -31.43 -4.49 4.39
CA HIS A 11 -30.46 -4.18 5.47
C HIS A 11 -29.24 -3.36 5.05
N ASP A 12 -29.05 -3.11 3.75
CA ASP A 12 -27.81 -2.50 3.22
C ASP A 12 -27.81 -0.97 3.21
N ARG A 13 -28.94 -0.32 3.53
CA ARG A 13 -29.08 1.15 3.46
C ARG A 13 -28.63 1.88 4.74
N GLY A 14 -28.54 1.19 5.87
CA GLY A 14 -28.42 1.87 7.18
C GLY A 14 -27.02 2.43 7.49
N MET A 15 -25.95 1.72 7.18
CA MET A 15 -24.60 2.13 7.60
C MET A 15 -23.92 3.12 6.64
N VAL A 16 -24.19 3.05 5.34
CA VAL A 16 -23.65 4.03 4.39
C VAL A 16 -24.35 5.38 4.53
N SER A 17 -25.60 5.37 5.01
CA SER A 17 -26.40 6.58 5.28
C SER A 17 -26.00 7.31 6.57
N ALA A 18 -25.32 6.63 7.51
CA ALA A 18 -24.92 7.22 8.78
C ALA A 18 -23.59 8.01 8.71
N MET A 19 -22.95 8.08 7.55
CA MET A 19 -21.85 9.03 7.35
C MET A 19 -22.43 10.46 7.30
N PRO A 20 -21.78 11.45 8.02
CA PRO A 20 -22.27 12.83 7.97
C PRO A 20 -22.40 13.29 6.52
N GLU A 21 -23.53 13.86 6.17
CA GLU A 21 -23.86 14.49 4.88
C GLU A 21 -23.02 15.75 4.63
N ALA A 22 -21.69 15.66 4.75
CA ALA A 22 -20.83 16.63 4.11
C ALA A 22 -21.06 16.45 2.60
N SER A 23 -21.40 17.54 1.89
CA SER A 23 -21.73 17.61 0.45
C SER A 23 -20.90 16.61 -0.37
N SER A 24 -21.33 15.36 -0.43
CA SER A 24 -20.65 14.31 -1.19
C SER A 24 -21.03 14.44 -2.66
N VAL A 25 -20.03 14.41 -3.52
CA VAL A 25 -20.24 14.39 -4.96
C VAL A 25 -20.43 12.96 -5.41
N ASP A 26 -21.49 12.73 -6.16
CA ASP A 26 -21.79 11.42 -6.70
C ASP A 26 -20.72 10.99 -7.71
N ALA A 27 -20.02 9.88 -7.43
CA ALA A 27 -19.02 9.31 -8.30
C ALA A 27 -19.59 8.81 -9.64
N SER A 28 -20.89 8.53 -9.70
CA SER A 28 -21.58 8.17 -10.95
C SER A 28 -21.66 9.34 -11.94
N ALA A 29 -21.64 10.58 -11.44
CA ALA A 29 -21.62 11.79 -12.25
C ALA A 29 -20.25 12.13 -12.85
N LEU A 30 -19.19 11.38 -12.51
CA LEU A 30 -17.89 11.57 -13.13
C LEU A 30 -17.89 11.24 -14.62
N SER A 31 -17.17 12.04 -15.40
CA SER A 31 -16.93 11.74 -16.81
C SER A 31 -16.25 10.38 -17.00
N PRO A 32 -16.40 9.72 -18.16
CA PRO A 32 -15.71 8.47 -18.46
C PRO A 32 -14.18 8.60 -18.29
N GLY A 33 -13.61 9.76 -18.67
CA GLY A 33 -12.18 10.05 -18.51
C GLY A 33 -11.76 10.10 -17.04
N ALA A 34 -12.52 10.77 -16.17
CA ALA A 34 -12.24 10.83 -14.74
C ALA A 34 -12.35 9.46 -14.06
N ARG A 35 -13.34 8.65 -14.44
CA ARG A 35 -13.45 7.26 -13.97
C ARG A 35 -12.27 6.40 -14.42
N ALA A 36 -11.82 6.56 -15.67
CA ALA A 36 -10.64 5.86 -16.18
C ALA A 36 -9.35 6.23 -15.43
N VAL A 37 -9.19 7.49 -15.00
CA VAL A 37 -8.10 7.95 -14.13
C VAL A 37 -8.08 7.15 -12.83
N VAL A 38 -9.22 7.05 -12.14
CA VAL A 38 -9.36 6.30 -10.89
C VAL A 38 -9.06 4.82 -11.09
N THR A 39 -9.66 4.20 -12.10
CA THR A 39 -9.48 2.77 -12.39
C THR A 39 -8.01 2.43 -12.68
N ARG A 40 -7.32 3.26 -13.48
CA ARG A 40 -5.90 3.08 -13.79
C ARG A 40 -5.02 3.22 -12.54
N ALA A 41 -5.32 4.20 -11.69
CA ALA A 41 -4.59 4.39 -10.44
C ALA A 41 -4.70 3.16 -9.53
N VAL A 42 -5.92 2.61 -9.37
CA VAL A 42 -6.16 1.39 -8.58
C VAL A 42 -5.43 0.20 -9.20
N ALA A 43 -5.49 0.03 -10.52
CA ALA A 43 -4.81 -1.07 -11.23
C ALA A 43 -3.28 -1.00 -11.16
N ALA A 44 -2.71 0.20 -10.91
CA ALA A 44 -1.27 0.40 -10.71
C ALA A 44 -0.79 0.01 -9.30
N ALA A 45 -1.64 -0.57 -8.45
CA ALA A 45 -1.22 -1.09 -7.16
C ALA A 45 -0.31 -2.31 -7.32
N PRO A 46 0.69 -2.48 -6.44
CA PRO A 46 1.59 -3.63 -6.50
C PRO A 46 0.86 -4.93 -6.17
N LEU A 47 1.29 -6.02 -6.82
CA LEU A 47 0.88 -7.36 -6.43
C LEU A 47 1.59 -7.74 -5.13
N LEU A 48 0.86 -8.19 -4.12
CA LEU A 48 1.42 -8.60 -2.83
C LEU A 48 1.05 -10.07 -2.57
N GLY A 49 2.06 -10.95 -2.58
CA GLY A 49 1.83 -12.39 -2.40
C GLY A 49 0.99 -13.02 -3.52
N GLY A 50 1.03 -12.46 -4.74
CA GLY A 50 0.19 -12.87 -5.85
C GLY A 50 -1.25 -12.35 -5.77
N ALA A 51 -1.59 -11.60 -4.71
CA ALA A 51 -2.89 -10.93 -4.58
C ALA A 51 -2.86 -9.55 -5.27
N ALA A 52 -3.92 -9.28 -6.02
CA ALA A 52 -4.23 -7.96 -6.56
C ALA A 52 -5.59 -7.52 -6.00
N PRO A 53 -5.89 -6.21 -5.92
CA PRO A 53 -7.28 -5.79 -5.75
C PRO A 53 -8.08 -6.26 -6.96
N ARG A 54 -9.32 -6.72 -6.73
CA ARG A 54 -10.23 -7.09 -7.84
C ARG A 54 -10.54 -5.88 -8.72
N GLY A 55 -10.51 -4.68 -8.11
CA GLY A 55 -10.78 -3.42 -8.77
C GLY A 55 -11.64 -2.49 -7.92
N VAL A 56 -12.09 -1.44 -8.56
CA VAL A 56 -12.96 -0.43 -7.98
C VAL A 56 -14.28 -0.38 -8.77
N GLN A 57 -15.38 -0.27 -8.08
CA GLN A 57 -16.72 -0.10 -8.66
C GLN A 57 -17.36 1.16 -8.09
N VAL A 58 -18.27 1.78 -8.89
CA VAL A 58 -19.10 2.88 -8.40
C VAL A 58 -20.42 2.29 -7.95
N VAL A 59 -20.72 2.41 -6.66
CA VAL A 59 -21.94 1.89 -6.04
C VAL A 59 -22.52 3.01 -5.16
N HIS A 60 -23.81 3.35 -5.38
CA HIS A 60 -24.49 4.42 -4.64
C HIS A 60 -23.68 5.73 -4.55
N GLY A 61 -23.07 6.16 -5.67
CA GLY A 61 -22.31 7.39 -5.74
C GLY A 61 -20.95 7.39 -5.03
N ALA A 62 -20.48 6.24 -4.57
CA ALA A 62 -19.19 6.06 -3.93
C ALA A 62 -18.33 5.04 -4.68
N PHE A 63 -17.04 5.07 -4.45
CA PHE A 63 -16.12 4.03 -4.92
C PHE A 63 -16.03 2.90 -3.91
N GLU A 64 -16.44 1.69 -4.26
CA GLU A 64 -16.17 0.48 -3.50
C GLU A 64 -14.89 -0.20 -4.03
N LEU A 65 -13.92 -0.41 -3.15
CA LEU A 65 -12.69 -1.15 -3.44
C LEU A 65 -12.85 -2.60 -2.99
N TRP A 66 -12.65 -3.53 -3.94
CA TRP A 66 -12.88 -4.95 -3.72
C TRP A 66 -11.59 -5.75 -3.70
N ALA A 67 -11.50 -6.73 -2.79
CA ALA A 67 -10.47 -7.77 -2.83
C ALA A 67 -10.80 -8.83 -3.90
N ASP A 68 -9.76 -9.49 -4.43
CA ASP A 68 -9.96 -10.66 -5.32
C ASP A 68 -10.26 -11.91 -4.49
N VAL A 69 -11.54 -12.18 -4.29
CA VAL A 69 -12.01 -13.36 -3.52
C VAL A 69 -11.65 -14.70 -4.14
N ARG A 70 -11.38 -14.77 -5.45
CA ARG A 70 -10.95 -16.03 -6.11
C ARG A 70 -9.61 -16.50 -5.61
N ARG A 71 -8.78 -15.58 -5.12
CA ARG A 71 -7.49 -15.83 -4.48
C ARG A 71 -7.55 -15.79 -2.97
N TRP A 72 -8.73 -15.50 -2.42
CA TRP A 72 -9.00 -15.52 -1.00
C TRP A 72 -9.13 -16.98 -0.55
N ARG A 73 -8.21 -17.43 0.28
CA ARG A 73 -8.29 -18.73 0.94
C ARG A 73 -8.69 -18.51 2.40
N PRO A 74 -9.99 -18.62 2.75
CA PRO A 74 -10.47 -18.30 4.10
C PRO A 74 -9.95 -19.25 5.19
N ALA A 75 -9.29 -20.34 4.82
CA ALA A 75 -8.90 -21.39 5.75
C ALA A 75 -7.55 -21.16 6.48
N SER A 76 -6.85 -20.06 6.28
CA SER A 76 -5.61 -19.77 7.01
C SER A 76 -5.53 -18.29 7.37
N GLU A 77 -5.13 -17.98 8.62
CA GLU A 77 -4.82 -16.61 9.06
C GLU A 77 -3.84 -15.86 8.13
N ALA A 78 -3.02 -16.63 7.42
CA ALA A 78 -2.10 -16.13 6.40
C ALA A 78 -2.79 -15.77 5.08
N GLY A 79 -3.94 -16.40 4.74
CA GLY A 79 -4.60 -16.27 3.44
C GLY A 79 -5.18 -14.89 3.16
N ASP A 80 -5.64 -14.21 4.18
CA ASP A 80 -6.36 -12.93 4.04
C ASP A 80 -5.46 -11.70 4.06
N ARG A 81 -4.25 -11.82 4.58
CA ARG A 81 -3.31 -10.70 4.74
C ARG A 81 -2.85 -10.11 3.40
N GLY A 82 -2.47 -10.95 2.46
CA GLY A 82 -2.02 -10.52 1.12
C GLY A 82 -3.04 -9.64 0.41
N PRO A 83 -4.30 -10.11 0.27
CA PRO A 83 -5.39 -9.31 -0.30
C PRO A 83 -5.65 -7.98 0.43
N ARG A 84 -5.58 -7.94 1.77
CA ARG A 84 -5.77 -6.70 2.54
C ARG A 84 -4.63 -5.71 2.36
N LEU A 85 -3.39 -6.18 2.36
CA LEU A 85 -2.22 -5.35 2.07
C LEU A 85 -2.27 -4.78 0.64
N ALA A 86 -2.57 -5.63 -0.36
CA ALA A 86 -2.72 -5.21 -1.74
C ALA A 86 -3.88 -4.20 -1.91
N GLY A 87 -5.00 -4.47 -1.24
CA GLY A 87 -6.13 -3.56 -1.20
C GLY A 87 -5.79 -2.22 -0.56
N GLY A 88 -5.03 -2.21 0.54
CA GLY A 88 -4.55 -0.96 1.15
C GLY A 88 -3.66 -0.15 0.22
N ALA A 89 -2.75 -0.81 -0.52
CA ALA A 89 -1.94 -0.13 -1.52
C ALA A 89 -2.79 0.47 -2.67
N ALA A 90 -3.81 -0.25 -3.10
CA ALA A 90 -4.78 0.24 -4.09
C ALA A 90 -5.64 1.38 -3.55
N LEU A 91 -6.04 1.31 -2.28
CA LEU A 91 -6.78 2.36 -1.59
C LEU A 91 -5.99 3.67 -1.56
N PHE A 92 -4.69 3.62 -1.25
CA PHE A 92 -3.86 4.81 -1.30
C PHE A 92 -3.83 5.42 -2.71
N ASN A 93 -3.68 4.61 -3.76
CA ASN A 93 -3.75 5.06 -5.15
C ASN A 93 -5.11 5.69 -5.49
N LEU A 94 -6.21 5.07 -5.03
CA LEU A 94 -7.57 5.60 -5.20
C LEU A 94 -7.71 6.99 -4.55
N ARG A 95 -7.24 7.14 -3.32
CA ARG A 95 -7.26 8.42 -2.59
C ARG A 95 -6.45 9.49 -3.32
N LEU A 96 -5.26 9.15 -3.84
CA LEU A 96 -4.45 10.06 -4.66
C LEU A 96 -5.20 10.49 -5.93
N ALA A 97 -5.84 9.55 -6.64
CA ALA A 97 -6.58 9.85 -7.85
C ALA A 97 -7.78 10.77 -7.58
N VAL A 98 -8.54 10.52 -6.51
CA VAL A 98 -9.66 11.39 -6.08
C VAL A 98 -9.15 12.80 -5.75
N ALA A 99 -8.01 12.91 -5.04
CA ALA A 99 -7.41 14.20 -4.73
C ALA A 99 -6.90 14.92 -5.99
N ALA A 100 -6.35 14.20 -6.96
CA ALA A 100 -5.93 14.76 -8.26
C ALA A 100 -7.13 15.28 -9.09
N LEU A 101 -8.34 14.76 -8.85
CA LEU A 101 -9.59 15.31 -9.40
C LEU A 101 -10.08 16.56 -8.63
N GLY A 102 -9.30 17.08 -7.68
CA GLY A 102 -9.63 18.25 -6.87
C GLY A 102 -10.73 17.96 -5.84
N ARG A 103 -10.86 16.73 -5.36
CA ARG A 103 -11.86 16.31 -4.37
C ARG A 103 -11.19 15.72 -3.13
N ARG A 104 -11.79 15.93 -1.96
CA ARG A 104 -11.32 15.33 -0.72
C ARG A 104 -11.84 13.88 -0.62
N PRO A 105 -10.96 12.86 -0.55
CA PRO A 105 -11.38 11.49 -0.34
C PRO A 105 -11.80 11.26 1.13
N VAL A 106 -13.01 10.76 1.36
CA VAL A 106 -13.48 10.32 2.68
C VAL A 106 -13.63 8.81 2.64
N THR A 107 -12.91 8.10 3.51
CA THR A 107 -12.76 6.66 3.47
C THR A 107 -13.35 5.99 4.70
N VAL A 108 -14.12 4.92 4.47
CA VAL A 108 -14.53 3.95 5.50
C VAL A 108 -13.92 2.61 5.17
N LEU A 109 -13.21 2.02 6.13
CA LEU A 109 -12.59 0.70 5.98
C LEU A 109 -13.54 -0.38 6.47
N LEU A 110 -13.60 -1.51 5.73
CA LEU A 110 -14.40 -2.69 6.04
C LEU A 110 -15.84 -2.32 6.45
N PRO A 111 -16.56 -1.58 5.57
CA PRO A 111 -17.85 -0.99 5.93
C PRO A 111 -18.96 -2.01 6.17
N PHE A 112 -18.79 -3.23 5.67
CA PHE A 112 -19.80 -4.28 5.68
C PHE A 112 -19.24 -5.56 6.27
N PRO A 113 -19.57 -5.92 7.53
CA PRO A 113 -19.10 -7.16 8.16
C PRO A 113 -19.49 -8.42 7.38
N GLU A 114 -20.66 -8.40 6.73
CA GLU A 114 -21.20 -9.48 5.92
C GLU A 114 -20.59 -9.59 4.50
N ARG A 115 -19.88 -8.55 4.05
CA ARG A 115 -19.17 -8.49 2.77
C ARG A 115 -17.68 -8.14 2.98
N PRO A 116 -16.90 -9.03 3.60
CA PRO A 116 -15.50 -8.76 3.95
C PRO A 116 -14.59 -8.53 2.73
N GLU A 117 -15.04 -8.88 1.53
CA GLU A 117 -14.37 -8.60 0.26
C GLU A 117 -14.43 -7.11 -0.13
N VAL A 118 -15.35 -6.31 0.43
CA VAL A 118 -15.36 -4.86 0.29
C VAL A 118 -14.41 -4.26 1.30
N LEU A 119 -13.20 -3.95 0.86
CA LEU A 119 -12.14 -3.49 1.75
C LEU A 119 -12.31 -2.05 2.20
N ALA A 120 -12.88 -1.21 1.33
CA ALA A 120 -13.12 0.20 1.63
C ALA A 120 -14.21 0.79 0.74
N VAL A 121 -14.90 1.79 1.29
CA VAL A 121 -15.74 2.74 0.54
C VAL A 121 -15.09 4.11 0.59
N VAL A 122 -14.91 4.74 -0.58
CA VAL A 122 -14.37 6.09 -0.70
C VAL A 122 -15.40 7.00 -1.35
N ARG A 123 -15.81 8.03 -0.62
CA ARG A 123 -16.67 9.11 -1.12
C ARG A 123 -15.82 10.32 -1.51
N MET A 124 -16.29 11.06 -2.50
CA MET A 124 -15.72 12.34 -2.89
C MET A 124 -16.46 13.45 -2.13
N ALA A 125 -15.78 14.15 -1.24
CA ALA A 125 -16.33 15.32 -0.58
C ALA A 125 -16.09 16.60 -1.41
N GLU A 126 -16.26 17.75 -0.78
CA GLU A 126 -16.09 19.08 -1.35
C GLU A 126 -14.76 19.23 -2.13
N ARG A 127 -14.73 20.21 -3.01
CA ARG A 127 -13.49 20.62 -3.69
C ARG A 127 -12.50 21.15 -2.67
N THR A 128 -11.29 20.64 -2.72
CA THR A 128 -10.19 21.09 -1.87
C THR A 128 -8.85 20.91 -2.58
N ALA A 129 -7.89 21.70 -2.22
CA ALA A 129 -6.51 21.45 -2.64
C ALA A 129 -6.03 20.10 -2.06
N PRO A 130 -5.29 19.29 -2.83
CA PRO A 130 -4.73 18.07 -2.31
C PRO A 130 -3.77 18.38 -1.13
N PRO A 131 -3.63 17.47 -0.16
CA PRO A 131 -2.65 17.62 0.90
C PRO A 131 -1.23 17.83 0.34
N PRO A 132 -0.34 18.54 1.08
CA PRO A 132 1.03 18.75 0.64
C PRO A 132 1.73 17.46 0.22
N GLY A 133 2.44 17.51 -0.91
CA GLY A 133 3.15 16.36 -1.49
C GLY A 133 2.29 15.34 -2.24
N TRP A 134 0.95 15.36 -2.13
CA TRP A 134 0.09 14.39 -2.82
C TRP A 134 0.11 14.54 -4.34
N ALA A 135 0.18 15.79 -4.84
CA ALA A 135 0.31 16.04 -6.27
C ALA A 135 1.58 15.37 -6.82
N ARG A 136 2.70 15.52 -6.12
CA ARG A 136 3.96 14.87 -6.49
C ARG A 136 3.87 13.34 -6.46
N LEU A 137 3.24 12.77 -5.44
CA LEU A 137 3.04 11.32 -5.38
C LEU A 137 2.14 10.82 -6.51
N TYR A 138 1.15 11.60 -6.92
CA TYR A 138 0.30 11.24 -8.06
C TYR A 138 1.05 11.32 -9.39
N GLU A 139 1.90 12.33 -9.61
CA GLU A 139 2.79 12.40 -10.77
C GLU A 139 3.70 11.17 -10.85
N VAL A 140 4.33 10.80 -9.72
CA VAL A 140 5.15 9.59 -9.63
C VAL A 140 4.32 8.34 -9.93
N LEU A 141 3.11 8.22 -9.37
CA LEU A 141 2.21 7.10 -9.65
C LEU A 141 1.92 6.93 -11.14
N THR A 142 1.67 8.03 -11.84
CA THR A 142 1.35 8.02 -13.29
C THR A 142 2.57 7.81 -14.16
N ALA A 143 3.75 8.25 -13.70
CA ALA A 143 5.03 8.08 -14.40
C ALA A 143 5.68 6.71 -14.18
N LEU A 144 5.23 5.91 -13.18
CA LEU A 144 5.75 4.57 -12.93
C LEU A 144 5.36 3.59 -14.05
N GLY A 145 6.01 3.72 -15.18
CA GLY A 145 5.84 2.91 -16.39
C GLY A 145 6.83 1.75 -16.51
N GLY A 146 7.21 1.09 -15.44
CA GLY A 146 8.13 -0.05 -15.53
C GLY A 146 8.87 -0.36 -14.24
N ARG A 147 9.30 -1.60 -14.15
CA ARG A 147 10.01 -2.21 -13.02
C ARG A 147 11.50 -1.87 -13.11
N ARG A 148 12.09 -1.41 -11.99
CA ARG A 148 13.55 -1.22 -11.91
C ARG A 148 14.11 -2.11 -10.82
N ALA A 149 15.21 -2.80 -11.10
CA ALA A 149 15.96 -3.55 -10.10
C ALA A 149 16.52 -2.59 -9.03
N CYS A 150 16.67 -3.06 -7.80
CA CYS A 150 17.08 -2.27 -6.64
C CYS A 150 18.44 -2.73 -6.11
N PRO A 151 19.57 -2.28 -6.67
CA PRO A 151 20.87 -2.81 -6.30
C PRO A 151 21.59 -2.10 -5.16
N GLY A 152 21.25 -0.84 -4.81
CA GLY A 152 21.99 -0.09 -3.81
C GLY A 152 21.19 0.98 -3.07
N TRP A 153 21.73 1.54 -1.98
CA TRP A 153 21.12 2.61 -1.19
C TRP A 153 22.03 3.83 -1.14
N PRO A 154 21.51 5.04 -1.39
CA PRO A 154 22.29 6.25 -1.19
C PRO A 154 22.53 6.49 0.31
N ALA A 155 23.72 6.93 0.64
CA ALA A 155 24.14 7.17 2.02
C ALA A 155 23.43 8.36 2.70
N SER A 156 22.61 9.14 1.97
CA SER A 156 21.98 10.35 2.50
C SER A 156 20.89 10.07 3.54
N THR A 157 20.79 10.92 4.55
CA THR A 157 19.83 10.81 5.64
C THR A 157 18.43 11.24 5.21
N ALA A 158 18.32 12.20 4.29
CA ALA A 158 17.04 12.80 3.90
C ALA A 158 16.01 11.80 3.34
N PRO A 159 16.32 10.90 2.41
CA PRO A 159 15.36 9.88 1.96
C PRO A 159 14.88 8.98 3.09
N ARG A 160 15.76 8.62 4.03
CA ARG A 160 15.42 7.73 5.16
C ARG A 160 14.36 8.36 6.06
N LEU A 161 14.51 9.63 6.39
CA LEU A 161 13.52 10.38 7.19
C LEU A 161 12.21 10.53 6.44
N ALA A 162 12.26 10.87 5.17
CA ALA A 162 11.07 11.00 4.33
C ALA A 162 10.28 9.68 4.24
N LEU A 163 10.96 8.54 4.12
CA LEU A 163 10.32 7.23 4.06
C LEU A 163 9.68 6.83 5.40
N ARG A 164 10.35 7.12 6.53
CA ARG A 164 9.75 6.91 7.87
C ARG A 164 8.51 7.76 8.03
N ARG A 165 8.61 9.04 7.70
CA ARG A 165 7.47 9.96 7.77
C ARG A 165 6.32 9.52 6.85
N ALA A 166 6.63 9.02 5.67
CA ALA A 166 5.62 8.48 4.75
C ALA A 166 4.85 7.31 5.36
N ALA A 167 5.51 6.43 6.09
CA ALA A 167 4.84 5.33 6.79
C ALA A 167 3.95 5.85 7.93
N GLU A 168 4.47 6.75 8.77
CA GLU A 168 3.76 7.34 9.92
C GLU A 168 2.47 8.06 9.53
N LEU A 169 2.49 8.79 8.42
CA LEU A 169 1.33 9.51 7.90
C LEU A 169 0.14 8.59 7.55
N GLU A 170 0.37 7.30 7.33
CA GLU A 170 -0.68 6.31 7.12
C GLU A 170 -0.83 5.34 8.33
N GLY A 171 -0.27 5.71 9.49
CA GLY A 171 -0.35 4.91 10.72
C GLY A 171 0.50 3.63 10.69
N GLY A 172 1.57 3.61 9.91
CA GLY A 172 2.57 2.55 9.87
C GLY A 172 3.91 3.00 10.46
N TRP A 173 4.79 2.06 10.76
CA TRP A 173 6.14 2.31 11.24
C TRP A 173 7.15 1.60 10.36
N LEU A 174 8.12 2.34 9.85
CA LEU A 174 9.19 1.80 9.02
C LEU A 174 10.49 1.75 9.82
N THR A 175 10.90 0.55 10.22
CA THR A 175 12.21 0.29 10.82
C THR A 175 13.18 -0.09 9.73
N MET A 176 14.29 0.65 9.62
CA MET A 176 15.35 0.38 8.64
C MET A 176 16.54 -0.31 9.32
N LEU A 177 16.95 -1.44 8.76
CA LEU A 177 18.07 -2.24 9.23
C LEU A 177 19.32 -1.84 8.44
N ASP A 178 20.30 -1.28 9.14
CA ASP A 178 21.58 -0.90 8.54
C ASP A 178 22.49 -2.10 8.36
N ALA A 179 23.28 -2.09 7.28
CA ALA A 179 24.27 -3.15 7.01
C ALA A 179 25.42 -3.17 8.03
N SER A 180 25.62 -2.07 8.74
CA SER A 180 26.69 -1.86 9.70
C SER A 180 26.25 -1.96 11.17
N ALA A 181 24.99 -2.24 11.43
CA ALA A 181 24.48 -2.36 12.79
C ALA A 181 24.73 -3.78 13.35
N PRO A 182 24.85 -3.94 14.70
CA PRO A 182 25.08 -5.24 15.33
C PRO A 182 23.93 -6.26 15.13
N ASP A 183 22.88 -5.90 14.42
CA ASP A 183 21.74 -6.74 14.07
C ASP A 183 21.92 -7.57 12.79
N ASP A 184 23.15 -7.94 12.47
CA ASP A 184 23.47 -8.83 11.34
C ASP A 184 22.65 -10.12 11.34
N ARG A 185 22.30 -10.65 12.52
CA ARG A 185 21.49 -11.86 12.66
C ARG A 185 20.04 -11.68 12.15
N LEU A 186 19.44 -10.50 12.35
CA LEU A 186 18.08 -10.25 11.86
C LEU A 186 18.11 -10.09 10.34
N ARG A 187 19.08 -9.34 9.83
CA ARG A 187 19.30 -9.17 8.40
C ARG A 187 19.56 -10.53 7.74
N GLU A 188 20.46 -11.33 8.30
CA GLU A 188 20.77 -12.66 7.80
C GLU A 188 19.54 -13.61 7.82
N LEU A 189 18.73 -13.55 8.88
CA LEU A 189 17.48 -14.30 8.97
C LEU A 189 16.51 -13.90 7.84
N ILE A 190 16.37 -12.60 7.60
CA ILE A 190 15.53 -12.07 6.52
C ILE A 190 16.10 -12.51 5.16
N GLU A 191 17.39 -12.35 4.92
CA GLU A 191 18.04 -12.71 3.67
C GLU A 191 17.97 -14.20 3.37
N ARG A 192 18.20 -15.07 4.36
CA ARG A 192 18.07 -16.54 4.21
C ARG A 192 16.63 -16.97 3.93
N ARG A 193 15.66 -16.40 4.62
CA ARG A 193 14.23 -16.75 4.45
C ARG A 193 13.63 -16.12 3.20
N CYS A 194 14.12 -14.96 2.80
CA CYS A 194 13.75 -14.26 1.58
C CYS A 194 14.72 -14.55 0.42
N ALA A 195 15.58 -15.59 0.52
CA ALA A 195 16.51 -15.99 -0.54
C ALA A 195 15.82 -16.32 -1.87
N ARG A 196 14.53 -16.63 -1.82
CA ARG A 196 13.61 -16.68 -2.96
C ARG A 196 12.73 -15.42 -2.95
N TRP A 197 13.38 -14.26 -2.82
CA TRP A 197 12.68 -13.00 -3.00
C TRP A 197 12.01 -13.05 -4.37
N PRO A 198 10.69 -13.26 -4.46
CA PRO A 198 10.06 -13.21 -5.76
C PRO A 198 10.28 -11.79 -6.25
N ASP A 199 10.78 -11.68 -7.48
CA ASP A 199 10.83 -10.41 -8.18
C ASP A 199 9.42 -9.87 -8.38
N LEU A 200 8.90 -9.26 -7.33
CA LEU A 200 7.72 -8.43 -7.40
C LEU A 200 8.10 -7.03 -7.94
N ALA A 201 9.40 -6.77 -8.08
CA ALA A 201 9.89 -5.83 -9.06
C ALA A 201 9.58 -6.40 -10.43
N VAL A 202 8.39 -6.08 -10.92
CA VAL A 202 7.89 -6.49 -12.20
C VAL A 202 8.92 -6.09 -13.28
N GLY A 203 9.79 -7.00 -13.77
CA GLY A 203 10.45 -6.89 -15.05
C GLY A 203 11.97 -6.87 -15.15
N ALA A 204 12.75 -7.07 -14.09
CA ALA A 204 14.18 -7.28 -14.24
C ALA A 204 14.65 -8.50 -13.44
N PRO A 205 15.59 -9.33 -13.99
CA PRO A 205 16.19 -10.41 -13.22
C PRO A 205 16.94 -9.82 -12.02
N VAL A 206 16.68 -10.37 -10.82
CA VAL A 206 17.48 -10.03 -9.62
C VAL A 206 18.87 -10.58 -9.84
N ASP A 207 19.82 -9.67 -9.95
CA ASP A 207 21.23 -10.02 -9.84
C ASP A 207 21.47 -10.55 -8.42
N ARG A 208 21.56 -11.89 -8.30
CA ARG A 208 21.75 -12.61 -7.03
C ARG A 208 23.07 -12.25 -6.32
N GLU A 209 23.99 -11.65 -7.03
CA GLU A 209 25.32 -11.29 -6.51
C GLU A 209 25.33 -9.92 -5.83
N ARG A 210 24.36 -9.05 -6.11
CA ARG A 210 24.27 -7.72 -5.51
C ARG A 210 23.36 -7.70 -4.29
N ARG A 211 23.87 -8.15 -3.15
CA ARG A 211 23.21 -8.09 -1.83
C ARG A 211 23.16 -6.67 -1.23
N GLY A 212 23.16 -5.64 -2.07
CA GLY A 212 23.06 -4.24 -1.67
C GLY A 212 21.62 -3.81 -1.39
N GLY A 213 21.46 -2.69 -0.70
CA GLY A 213 20.18 -2.09 -0.36
C GLY A 213 19.85 -2.13 1.13
N THR A 214 19.03 -1.19 1.57
CA THR A 214 18.52 -1.14 2.94
C THR A 214 17.33 -2.07 3.07
N ILE A 215 17.32 -2.92 4.10
CA ILE A 215 16.15 -3.69 4.47
C ILE A 215 15.30 -2.83 5.40
N GLY A 216 14.02 -2.70 5.08
CA GLY A 216 13.01 -2.08 5.91
C GLY A 216 11.98 -3.10 6.39
N VAL A 217 11.51 -2.95 7.62
CA VAL A 217 10.36 -3.69 8.14
C VAL A 217 9.25 -2.68 8.38
N LEU A 218 8.17 -2.80 7.61
CA LEU A 218 6.96 -2.01 7.82
C LEU A 218 6.06 -2.75 8.79
N SER A 219 5.68 -2.07 9.86
CA SER A 219 4.86 -2.59 10.94
C SER A 219 3.61 -1.74 11.15
N SER A 220 2.57 -2.35 11.73
CA SER A 220 1.36 -1.69 12.22
C SER A 220 1.26 -1.82 13.73
N PHE A 221 0.40 -1.01 14.35
CA PHE A 221 0.17 -1.07 15.79
C PHE A 221 -0.54 -2.38 16.22
N HIS A 222 -1.41 -2.92 15.38
CA HIS A 222 -2.12 -4.17 15.61
C HIS A 222 -2.23 -5.01 14.33
N ASP A 223 -2.46 -6.32 14.50
CA ASP A 223 -2.58 -7.28 13.40
C ASP A 223 -4.03 -7.56 12.96
N LEU A 224 -4.94 -6.62 13.24
CA LEU A 224 -6.34 -6.70 12.81
C LEU A 224 -6.49 -6.36 11.32
N PRO A 225 -7.60 -6.75 10.66
CA PRO A 225 -7.86 -6.48 9.25
C PRO A 225 -7.66 -5.01 8.85
N VAL A 226 -8.12 -4.06 9.68
CA VAL A 226 -7.91 -2.62 9.45
C VAL A 226 -6.43 -2.26 9.49
N GLY A 227 -5.66 -2.81 10.43
CA GLY A 227 -4.21 -2.60 10.53
C GLY A 227 -3.46 -3.11 9.30
N GLN A 228 -3.91 -4.22 8.71
CA GLN A 228 -3.35 -4.78 7.48
C GLN A 228 -3.63 -3.90 6.27
N ILE A 229 -4.85 -3.34 6.15
CA ILE A 229 -5.19 -2.39 5.08
C ILE A 229 -4.37 -1.11 5.22
N ARG A 230 -4.27 -0.52 6.44
CA ARG A 230 -3.45 0.67 6.69
C ARG A 230 -1.96 0.43 6.42
N ALA A 231 -1.45 -0.74 6.76
CA ALA A 231 -0.08 -1.11 6.39
C ALA A 231 0.11 -1.17 4.86
N GLY A 232 -0.91 -1.57 4.11
CA GLY A 232 -0.91 -1.49 2.65
C GLY A 232 -0.87 -0.06 2.12
N GLU A 233 -1.66 0.86 2.71
CA GLU A 233 -1.61 2.30 2.40
C GLU A 233 -0.21 2.86 2.69
N ALA A 234 0.34 2.58 3.88
CA ALA A 234 1.68 3.01 4.28
C ALA A 234 2.77 2.46 3.35
N LEU A 235 2.68 1.18 2.97
CA LEU A 235 3.58 0.55 2.01
C LEU A 235 3.59 1.31 0.68
N ARG A 236 2.40 1.62 0.16
CA ARG A 236 2.29 2.32 -1.11
C ARG A 236 2.83 3.73 -1.05
N ARG A 237 2.54 4.46 0.01
CA ARG A 237 3.08 5.80 0.23
C ARG A 237 4.60 5.78 0.33
N VAL A 238 5.18 4.84 1.09
CA VAL A 238 6.64 4.64 1.17
C VAL A 238 7.24 4.37 -0.21
N ALA A 239 6.63 3.47 -1.00
CA ALA A 239 7.12 3.13 -2.33
C ALA A 239 7.09 4.31 -3.31
N LEU A 240 6.02 5.10 -3.30
CA LEU A 240 5.91 6.30 -4.15
C LEU A 240 6.87 7.40 -3.68
N THR A 241 7.04 7.56 -2.36
CA THR A 241 8.02 8.48 -1.80
C THR A 241 9.44 8.06 -2.18
N ALA A 242 9.79 6.78 -2.07
CA ALA A 242 11.07 6.26 -2.53
C ALA A 242 11.31 6.59 -4.01
N ALA A 243 10.33 6.33 -4.87
CA ALA A 243 10.40 6.63 -6.30
C ALA A 243 10.55 8.13 -6.58
N ALA A 244 9.94 9.02 -5.78
CA ALA A 244 10.13 10.45 -5.87
C ALA A 244 11.58 10.90 -5.59
N TYR A 245 12.32 10.11 -4.78
CA TYR A 245 13.76 10.29 -4.54
C TYR A 245 14.63 9.49 -5.52
N GLY A 246 14.08 8.95 -6.61
CA GLY A 246 14.83 8.14 -7.56
C GLY A 246 15.23 6.75 -7.05
N LEU A 247 14.65 6.33 -5.93
CA LEU A 247 14.87 5.00 -5.34
C LEU A 247 13.83 4.02 -5.87
N CYS A 248 14.17 2.74 -5.81
CA CYS A 248 13.26 1.65 -6.09
C CYS A 248 12.96 0.85 -4.82
N THR A 249 11.83 0.16 -4.81
CA THR A 249 11.41 -0.71 -3.72
C THR A 249 11.00 -2.07 -4.25
N SER A 250 11.39 -3.12 -3.54
CA SER A 250 10.85 -4.47 -3.72
C SER A 250 10.28 -4.98 -2.41
N PHE A 251 9.29 -5.87 -2.47
CA PHE A 251 8.55 -6.32 -1.30
C PHE A 251 8.63 -7.83 -1.14
N ALA A 252 8.71 -8.31 0.09
CA ALA A 252 8.64 -9.73 0.41
C ALA A 252 7.44 -10.02 1.32
N PRO A 253 6.22 -10.07 0.80
CA PRO A 253 5.06 -10.39 1.62
C PRO A 253 5.04 -11.86 2.04
N ALA A 254 5.56 -12.75 1.22
CA ALA A 254 5.58 -14.19 1.50
C ALA A 254 6.39 -14.55 2.77
N SER A 255 7.40 -13.74 3.12
CA SER A 255 8.21 -13.96 4.33
C SER A 255 7.44 -13.68 5.62
N LEU A 256 6.41 -12.83 5.57
CA LEU A 256 5.59 -12.47 6.72
C LEU A 256 4.28 -13.28 6.82
N VAL A 257 4.02 -14.12 5.84
CA VAL A 257 2.95 -15.11 5.90
C VAL A 257 3.27 -16.21 6.92
N ASN A 258 4.57 -16.47 7.18
CA ASN A 258 4.98 -17.44 8.19
C ASN A 258 4.88 -16.82 9.60
N PRO A 259 3.99 -17.33 10.49
CA PRO A 259 3.81 -16.81 11.86
C PRO A 259 5.12 -16.81 12.67
N ALA A 260 5.96 -17.83 12.51
CA ALA A 260 7.23 -17.92 13.23
C ALA A 260 8.21 -16.79 12.84
N MET A 261 8.24 -16.42 11.57
CA MET A 261 9.06 -15.29 11.09
C MET A 261 8.54 -13.96 11.64
N ARG A 262 7.23 -13.75 11.62
CA ARG A 262 6.61 -12.54 12.20
C ARG A 262 6.90 -12.43 13.69
N ALA A 263 6.75 -13.52 14.44
CA ALA A 263 7.07 -13.56 15.86
C ALA A 263 8.56 -13.26 16.12
N ALA A 264 9.46 -13.80 15.32
CA ALA A 264 10.90 -13.50 15.41
C ALA A 264 11.21 -12.03 15.17
N LEU A 265 10.61 -11.44 14.13
CA LEU A 265 10.72 -10.00 13.85
C LEU A 265 10.11 -9.15 14.97
N GLY A 266 8.92 -9.49 15.45
CA GLY A 266 8.27 -8.79 16.55
C GLY A 266 9.13 -8.76 17.82
N ARG A 267 9.71 -9.89 18.21
CA ARG A 267 10.63 -9.96 19.35
C ARG A 267 11.84 -9.03 19.18
N ARG A 268 12.41 -8.96 17.98
CA ARG A 268 13.57 -8.11 17.69
C ARG A 268 13.21 -6.62 17.61
N LEU A 269 12.00 -6.30 17.19
CA LEU A 269 11.51 -4.92 17.09
C LEU A 269 10.84 -4.43 18.39
N GLY A 270 10.94 -5.17 19.50
CA GLY A 270 10.46 -4.74 20.80
C GLY A 270 9.01 -5.07 21.13
N HIS A 271 8.38 -6.03 20.42
CA HIS A 271 7.03 -6.57 20.68
C HIS A 271 5.84 -5.59 20.60
N GLN A 272 6.07 -4.29 20.49
CA GLN A 272 5.01 -3.29 20.49
C GLN A 272 4.32 -3.11 19.12
N LEU A 273 4.96 -3.60 18.07
CA LEU A 273 4.50 -3.44 16.69
C LEU A 273 4.36 -4.79 16.00
N CYS A 274 3.37 -4.87 15.12
CA CYS A 274 3.11 -6.06 14.32
C CYS A 274 3.76 -5.94 12.94
N PRO A 275 4.83 -6.71 12.62
CA PRO A 275 5.45 -6.69 11.31
C PRO A 275 4.46 -7.11 10.21
N GLN A 276 4.35 -6.30 9.17
CA GLN A 276 3.42 -6.52 8.06
C GLN A 276 4.12 -6.86 6.74
N VAL A 277 5.17 -6.13 6.39
CA VAL A 277 5.90 -6.30 5.12
C VAL A 277 7.39 -6.05 5.34
N VAL A 278 8.22 -6.86 4.69
CA VAL A 278 9.65 -6.57 4.55
C VAL A 278 9.89 -5.93 3.20
N LEU A 279 10.63 -4.84 3.20
CA LEU A 279 11.00 -4.07 2.01
C LEU A 279 12.50 -4.19 1.76
N ARG A 280 12.89 -4.16 0.50
CA ARG A 280 14.24 -3.79 0.11
C ARG A 280 14.17 -2.47 -0.65
N ILE A 281 15.01 -1.52 -0.28
CA ILE A 281 15.04 -0.16 -0.84
C ILE A 281 16.45 0.10 -1.35
N GLY A 282 16.57 0.64 -2.57
CA GLY A 282 17.88 0.86 -3.17
C GLY A 282 17.82 1.75 -4.40
N SER A 283 18.98 2.07 -4.96
CA SER A 283 19.08 2.78 -6.23
C SER A 283 18.81 1.83 -7.40
N PRO A 284 18.23 2.28 -8.52
CA PRO A 284 18.08 1.48 -9.71
C PRO A 284 19.43 1.11 -10.32
N SER A 285 19.55 -0.12 -10.88
CA SER A 285 20.74 -0.52 -11.64
C SER A 285 20.78 0.22 -12.98
N GLY A 286 21.87 0.94 -13.20
CA GLY A 286 22.16 1.68 -14.42
C GLY A 286 22.81 3.01 -14.07
N ASP A 287 23.72 3.49 -14.93
CA ASP A 287 24.43 4.78 -14.85
C ASP A 287 23.53 6.03 -15.01
N ALA A 288 22.26 5.93 -14.66
CA ALA A 288 21.43 7.09 -14.47
C ALA A 288 21.89 7.74 -13.16
N GLY A 289 22.87 8.61 -13.27
CA GLY A 289 23.18 9.63 -12.26
C GLY A 289 21.89 10.29 -11.81
N PRO A 290 21.89 11.00 -10.67
CA PRO A 290 20.69 11.62 -10.12
C PRO A 290 20.06 12.43 -11.24
N SER A 291 18.96 11.92 -11.80
CA SER A 291 18.14 12.71 -12.73
C SER A 291 17.75 13.95 -11.94
N GLY A 292 18.10 15.13 -12.41
CA GLY A 292 18.04 16.42 -11.74
C GLY A 292 16.64 16.91 -11.33
N LEU A 293 15.87 16.07 -10.66
CA LEU A 293 14.52 16.31 -10.14
C LEU A 293 14.49 16.45 -8.61
N VAL A 294 15.65 16.45 -7.96
CA VAL A 294 15.72 16.73 -6.52
C VAL A 294 15.88 18.25 -6.37
N ASP A 295 14.79 18.98 -6.46
CA ASP A 295 14.73 20.33 -5.93
C ASP A 295 14.69 20.24 -4.39
N ASP A 296 15.75 20.73 -3.75
CA ASP A 296 15.99 20.71 -2.30
C ASP A 296 14.90 21.44 -1.48
N ARG A 297 13.93 22.03 -2.16
CA ARG A 297 12.76 22.70 -1.55
C ARG A 297 11.71 21.76 -0.99
N ALA A 298 11.70 20.47 -1.39
CA ALA A 298 10.71 19.51 -0.88
C ALA A 298 11.05 18.95 0.53
N ALA A 299 12.22 19.26 1.09
CA ALA A 299 12.65 18.81 2.41
C ALA A 299 12.15 19.69 3.59
N ARG A 300 11.41 20.77 3.30
CA ARG A 300 10.98 21.75 4.32
C ARG A 300 9.45 21.87 4.46
N VAL A 301 8.72 20.76 4.31
CA VAL A 301 7.28 20.76 4.67
C VAL A 301 6.95 19.54 5.54
#